data_2eff05f84cf9d7a0343cd5d471f0d015
#
_entry.id   2eff05f84cf9d7a0343cd5d471f0d015
#
_cell.length_a   1.000
_cell.length_b   1.000
_cell.length_c   1.000
_cell.angle_alpha   90.00
_cell.angle_beta   90.00
_cell.angle_gamma   90.00
#
_symmetry.space_group_name_H-M   'P 1'
#
loop_
_entity.id
_entity.type
_entity.pdbx_description
1 polymer ?
#
loop_
_entity_poly.entity_id
_entity_poly.type
_entity_poly.pdbx_seq_one_letter_code
_entity_poly.pdbx_strand_id
1 'polypeptide(L)'
;MNFWSTFRRMHRMAKLIKEKEAKGRLHIDSPLMGESLVSKALLKQTEKHEYFRVHPDINVLKIGGQSIIDRGKTAVFPILDVLIEAKDKHKIILMTGGGTRARHVYNIGVDMGMPPGVLSKLGDKVSWQNAEMISVLLAKHGGVKIGHGDDLEQLTMFCRQGFLPITYG
;
A
#
# COMPACT_ATOMS: atom_id res chain seq x y z
N MET A 1 18.11 7.19 -14.72
CA MET A 1 17.89 7.45 -13.27
C MET A 1 17.57 6.09 -12.65
N ASN A 2 18.30 5.68 -11.59
CA ASN A 2 18.15 4.33 -11.02
C ASN A 2 16.87 4.28 -10.18
N PHE A 3 16.10 3.16 -10.22
CA PHE A 3 14.90 2.90 -9.40
C PHE A 3 15.13 3.27 -7.92
N TRP A 4 16.25 2.88 -7.34
CA TRP A 4 16.62 3.18 -5.96
C TRP A 4 16.79 4.66 -5.66
N SER A 5 17.16 5.49 -6.63
CA SER A 5 17.24 6.94 -6.44
C SER A 5 15.84 7.57 -6.37
N THR A 6 14.93 7.09 -7.21
CA THR A 6 13.52 7.50 -7.18
C THR A 6 12.84 7.06 -5.89
N PHE A 7 13.09 5.80 -5.47
CA PHE A 7 12.57 5.27 -4.21
C PHE A 7 13.10 6.04 -2.98
N ARG A 8 14.39 6.38 -2.96
CA ARG A 8 14.99 7.23 -1.90
C ARG A 8 14.37 8.63 -1.88
N ARG A 9 14.06 9.21 -3.04
CA ARG A 9 13.36 10.51 -3.14
C ARG A 9 11.97 10.42 -2.51
N MET A 10 11.20 9.36 -2.82
CA MET A 10 9.88 9.12 -2.20
C MET A 10 9.98 8.98 -0.68
N HIS A 11 10.94 8.18 -0.21
CA HIS A 11 11.13 7.98 1.23
C HIS A 11 11.53 9.28 1.95
N ARG A 12 12.39 10.08 1.33
CA ARG A 12 12.79 11.40 1.85
C ARG A 12 11.61 12.38 1.88
N MET A 13 10.78 12.40 0.85
CA MET A 13 9.57 13.23 0.81
C MET A 13 8.56 12.80 1.88
N ALA A 14 8.33 11.50 2.03
CA ALA A 14 7.46 10.97 3.09
C ALA A 14 7.97 11.34 4.49
N LYS A 15 9.28 11.36 4.71
CA LYS A 15 9.90 11.80 5.97
C LYS A 15 9.71 13.30 6.22
N LEU A 16 9.91 14.14 5.20
CA LEU A 16 9.70 15.61 5.29
C LEU A 16 8.23 15.96 5.57
N ILE A 17 7.29 15.21 4.97
CA ILE A 17 5.86 15.36 5.24
C ILE A 17 5.56 15.00 6.69
N LYS A 18 6.15 13.92 7.22
CA LYS A 18 6.01 13.53 8.63
C LYS A 18 6.45 14.62 9.61
N GLU A 19 7.53 15.33 9.29
CA GLU A 19 8.09 16.38 10.15
C GLU A 19 7.23 17.66 10.14
N LYS A 20 6.61 18.00 9.01
CA LYS A 20 5.76 19.20 8.87
C LYS A 20 4.37 19.09 9.50
N GLU A 21 3.81 17.88 9.61
CA GLU A 21 2.39 17.66 9.95
C GLU A 21 2.13 17.12 11.36
N ALA A 22 3.10 17.20 12.28
CA ALA A 22 2.91 16.73 13.66
C ALA A 22 1.75 17.43 14.44
N LYS A 23 1.14 18.45 13.87
CA LYS A 23 0.15 19.33 14.55
C LYS A 23 -1.31 19.15 14.13
N GLY A 24 -1.70 18.14 13.40
CA GLY A 24 -3.10 18.02 12.93
C GLY A 24 -3.58 16.62 12.57
N ARG A 25 -2.97 15.58 13.12
CA ARG A 25 -3.40 14.20 12.82
C ARG A 25 -4.69 13.84 13.51
N LEU A 26 -5.65 13.36 12.73
CA LEU A 26 -6.71 12.54 13.27
C LEU A 26 -6.08 11.25 13.83
N HIS A 27 -5.99 11.15 15.14
CA HIS A 27 -5.45 9.98 15.83
C HIS A 27 -6.61 9.19 16.40
N ILE A 28 -6.78 7.96 15.94
CA ILE A 28 -7.71 7.02 16.54
C ILE A 28 -6.90 6.13 17.47
N ASP A 29 -7.21 6.22 18.74
CA ASP A 29 -6.61 5.37 19.77
C ASP A 29 -7.10 3.93 19.57
N SER A 30 -6.18 2.99 19.41
CA SER A 30 -6.50 1.60 19.13
C SER A 30 -5.50 0.69 19.83
N PRO A 31 -5.94 -0.35 20.55
CA PRO A 31 -5.05 -1.34 21.15
C PRO A 31 -4.22 -2.10 20.09
N LEU A 32 -4.65 -2.10 18.83
CA LEU A 32 -3.92 -2.68 17.70
C LEU A 32 -3.00 -1.67 17.00
N MET A 33 -2.84 -0.46 17.52
CA MET A 33 -2.00 0.56 16.91
C MET A 33 -0.52 0.14 16.93
N GLY A 34 0.07 0.07 15.74
CA GLY A 34 1.47 -0.36 15.56
C GLY A 34 1.67 -1.88 15.54
N GLU A 35 0.64 -2.68 15.80
CA GLU A 35 0.71 -4.13 15.76
C GLU A 35 0.19 -4.68 14.44
N SER A 36 0.77 -5.80 14.02
CA SER A 36 0.26 -6.62 12.92
C SER A 36 -0.61 -7.73 13.50
N LEU A 37 -1.66 -8.14 12.77
CA LEU A 37 -2.44 -9.35 13.09
C LEU A 37 -1.57 -10.63 12.96
N VAL A 38 -0.41 -10.53 12.32
CA VAL A 38 0.54 -11.64 12.15
C VAL A 38 1.62 -11.57 13.23
N SER A 39 1.86 -12.67 13.93
CA SER A 39 2.92 -12.77 14.90
C SER A 39 4.31 -12.59 14.26
N LYS A 40 5.06 -11.61 14.72
CA LYS A 40 6.45 -11.38 14.29
C LYS A 40 7.38 -12.58 14.57
N ALA A 41 7.06 -13.38 15.59
CA ALA A 41 7.82 -14.59 15.91
C ALA A 41 7.65 -15.67 14.83
N LEU A 42 6.44 -15.82 14.26
CA LEU A 42 6.18 -16.74 13.16
C LEU A 42 6.89 -16.30 11.88
N LEU A 43 6.97 -15.00 11.61
CA LEU A 43 7.68 -14.48 10.45
C LEU A 43 9.17 -14.75 10.49
N LYS A 44 9.82 -14.70 11.68
CA LYS A 44 11.24 -14.98 11.82
C LYS A 44 11.63 -16.43 11.47
N GLN A 45 10.70 -17.37 11.59
CA GLN A 45 10.95 -18.78 11.26
C GLN A 45 10.99 -19.03 9.74
N THR A 46 10.46 -18.11 8.94
CA THR A 46 10.39 -18.22 7.47
C THR A 46 11.56 -17.55 6.74
N GLU A 47 12.48 -16.88 7.47
CA GLU A 47 13.60 -16.13 6.87
C GLU A 47 14.67 -17.00 6.16
N LYS A 48 14.56 -18.32 6.21
CA LYS A 48 15.53 -19.25 5.62
C LYS A 48 15.17 -19.79 4.24
N HIS A 49 14.10 -19.29 3.62
CA HIS A 49 13.69 -19.73 2.30
C HIS A 49 14.47 -18.99 1.19
N GLU A 50 15.04 -19.74 0.25
CA GLU A 50 15.58 -19.18 -0.98
C GLU A 50 14.42 -18.65 -1.82
N TYR A 51 14.38 -17.33 -2.01
CA TYR A 51 13.38 -16.68 -2.85
C TYR A 51 13.90 -16.56 -4.28
N PHE A 52 13.17 -17.10 -5.24
CA PHE A 52 13.41 -16.77 -6.64
C PHE A 52 12.37 -15.75 -7.12
N ARG A 53 12.80 -14.84 -7.97
CA ARG A 53 11.93 -13.79 -8.50
C ARG A 53 11.23 -14.30 -9.76
N VAL A 54 9.93 -14.47 -9.69
CA VAL A 54 9.08 -14.85 -10.84
C VAL A 54 9.11 -13.73 -11.91
N HIS A 55 9.11 -12.48 -11.48
CA HIS A 55 9.18 -11.30 -12.33
C HIS A 55 10.29 -10.35 -11.84
N PRO A 56 11.56 -10.59 -12.23
CA PRO A 56 12.70 -9.84 -11.68
C PRO A 56 12.72 -8.36 -12.07
N ASP A 57 12.00 -7.98 -13.13
CA ASP A 57 11.90 -6.63 -13.66
C ASP A 57 10.70 -5.83 -13.11
N ILE A 58 9.86 -6.44 -12.28
CA ILE A 58 8.71 -5.78 -11.64
C ILE A 58 9.08 -5.33 -10.23
N ASN A 59 8.74 -4.09 -9.93
CA ASN A 59 8.95 -3.47 -8.63
C ASN A 59 7.62 -3.34 -7.90
N VAL A 60 7.53 -3.91 -6.70
CA VAL A 60 6.34 -3.80 -5.85
C VAL A 60 6.56 -2.65 -4.86
N LEU A 61 5.68 -1.66 -4.89
CA LEU A 61 5.67 -0.53 -3.97
C LEU A 61 4.42 -0.55 -3.11
N LYS A 62 4.57 -0.32 -1.81
CA LYS A 62 3.43 -0.21 -0.90
C LYS A 62 3.29 1.22 -0.37
N ILE A 63 2.10 1.80 -0.58
CA ILE A 63 1.68 3.06 0.06
C ILE A 63 0.97 2.71 1.37
N GLY A 64 1.57 3.11 2.50
CA GLY A 64 0.97 2.89 3.80
C GLY A 64 -0.31 3.72 3.98
N GLY A 65 -1.37 3.10 4.49
CA GLY A 65 -2.62 3.79 4.77
C GLY A 65 -2.41 4.93 5.76
N GLN A 66 -1.97 4.64 6.97
CA GLN A 66 -1.78 5.63 8.03
C GLN A 66 -0.66 6.64 7.74
N SER A 67 0.44 6.17 7.16
CA SER A 67 1.62 7.01 6.94
C SER A 67 1.47 7.99 5.78
N ILE A 68 0.59 7.70 4.83
CA ILE A 68 0.46 8.45 3.58
C ILE A 68 -1.00 8.75 3.26
N ILE A 69 -1.85 7.72 3.05
CA ILE A 69 -3.21 7.91 2.53
C ILE A 69 -4.10 8.70 3.49
N ASP A 70 -4.06 8.37 4.78
CA ASP A 70 -4.85 9.05 5.81
C ASP A 70 -4.44 10.51 6.06
N ARG A 71 -3.32 10.95 5.46
CA ARG A 71 -2.86 12.35 5.51
C ARG A 71 -3.41 13.20 4.37
N GLY A 72 -4.12 12.57 3.42
CA GLY A 72 -4.78 13.26 2.34
C GLY A 72 -3.83 13.87 1.30
N LYS A 73 -4.30 14.92 0.66
CA LYS A 73 -3.70 15.54 -0.53
C LYS A 73 -2.21 15.85 -0.37
N THR A 74 -1.82 16.45 0.74
CA THR A 74 -0.45 16.95 0.96
C THR A 74 0.60 15.84 1.03
N ALA A 75 0.19 14.63 1.44
CA ALA A 75 1.06 13.46 1.50
C ALA A 75 0.94 12.58 0.24
N VAL A 76 -0.25 12.45 -0.31
CA VAL A 76 -0.53 11.54 -1.43
C VAL A 76 -0.01 12.12 -2.74
N PHE A 77 -0.34 13.36 -3.09
CA PHE A 77 -0.06 13.91 -4.42
C PHE A 77 1.42 13.95 -4.78
N PRO A 78 2.35 14.39 -3.89
CA PRO A 78 3.77 14.36 -4.23
C PRO A 78 4.31 12.96 -4.52
N ILE A 79 3.69 11.91 -3.93
CA ILE A 79 4.07 10.52 -4.19
C ILE A 79 3.52 10.07 -5.54
N LEU A 80 2.28 10.46 -5.88
CA LEU A 80 1.69 10.15 -7.18
C LEU A 80 2.49 10.80 -8.31
N ASP A 81 2.95 12.05 -8.16
CA ASP A 81 3.77 12.74 -9.15
C ASP A 81 5.08 11.97 -9.42
N VAL A 82 5.75 11.49 -8.36
CA VAL A 82 6.95 10.66 -8.51
C VAL A 82 6.64 9.32 -9.17
N LEU A 83 5.49 8.71 -8.89
CA LEU A 83 5.08 7.44 -9.51
C LEU A 83 4.79 7.62 -11.00
N ILE A 84 4.15 8.73 -11.39
CA ILE A 84 3.89 9.06 -12.79
C ILE A 84 5.20 9.20 -13.58
N GLU A 85 6.21 9.86 -13.02
CA GLU A 85 7.55 9.96 -13.62
C GLU A 85 8.28 8.60 -13.69
N ALA A 86 8.05 7.73 -12.69
CA ALA A 86 8.77 6.47 -12.56
C ALA A 86 8.21 5.36 -13.44
N LYS A 87 6.88 5.33 -13.68
CA LYS A 87 6.23 4.24 -14.42
C LYS A 87 6.72 4.10 -15.87
N ASP A 88 7.16 5.19 -16.48
CA ASP A 88 7.67 5.18 -17.86
C ASP A 88 9.04 4.51 -17.97
N LYS A 89 9.75 4.37 -16.85
CA LYS A 89 11.09 3.78 -16.77
C LYS A 89 11.13 2.45 -16.04
N HIS A 90 10.11 2.15 -15.27
CA HIS A 90 10.08 0.99 -14.38
C HIS A 90 8.70 0.35 -14.39
N LYS A 91 8.65 -0.96 -14.50
CA LYS A 91 7.41 -1.71 -14.26
C LYS A 91 7.13 -1.71 -12.76
N ILE A 92 6.01 -1.14 -12.37
CA ILE A 92 5.65 -0.92 -10.97
C ILE A 92 4.27 -1.53 -10.71
N ILE A 93 4.16 -2.24 -9.60
CA ILE A 93 2.88 -2.59 -8.98
C ILE A 93 2.75 -1.75 -7.72
N LEU A 94 1.64 -1.08 -7.57
CA LEU A 94 1.35 -0.30 -6.39
C LEU A 94 0.39 -1.05 -5.47
N MET A 95 0.76 -1.18 -4.19
CA MET A 95 -0.10 -1.76 -3.17
C MET A 95 -0.52 -0.71 -2.14
N THR A 96 -1.73 -0.79 -1.65
CA THR A 96 -2.24 0.10 -0.60
C THR A 96 -2.49 -0.65 0.70
N GLY A 97 -2.26 0.00 1.84
CA GLY A 97 -2.64 -0.50 3.15
C GLY A 97 -3.92 0.14 3.68
N GLY A 98 -4.56 -0.49 4.67
CA GLY A 98 -5.85 -0.04 5.22
C GLY A 98 -5.80 1.22 6.09
N GLY A 99 -4.66 1.48 6.76
CA GLY A 99 -4.47 2.68 7.58
C GLY A 99 -5.29 2.70 8.87
N THR A 100 -5.60 3.92 9.33
CA THR A 100 -6.34 4.17 10.57
C THR A 100 -7.76 3.60 10.50
N ARG A 101 -8.40 3.65 9.34
CA ARG A 101 -9.75 3.11 9.15
C ARG A 101 -9.80 1.61 9.37
N ALA A 102 -8.82 0.85 8.90
CA ALA A 102 -8.75 -0.59 9.14
C ALA A 102 -8.60 -0.90 10.64
N ARG A 103 -7.79 -0.12 11.36
CA ARG A 103 -7.63 -0.27 12.82
C ARG A 103 -8.93 0.03 13.58
N HIS A 104 -9.66 1.04 13.15
CA HIS A 104 -10.97 1.34 13.74
C HIS A 104 -11.94 0.16 13.54
N VAL A 105 -11.99 -0.39 12.33
CA VAL A 105 -12.78 -1.60 12.02
C VAL A 105 -12.34 -2.79 12.88
N TYR A 106 -11.03 -2.99 13.08
CA TYR A 106 -10.52 -4.04 13.95
C TYR A 106 -10.95 -3.88 15.39
N ASN A 107 -10.91 -2.66 15.93
CA ASN A 107 -11.38 -2.41 17.31
C ASN A 107 -12.84 -2.78 17.48
N ILE A 108 -13.70 -2.35 16.58
CA ILE A 108 -15.12 -2.69 16.61
C ILE A 108 -15.31 -4.20 16.53
N GLY A 109 -14.61 -4.86 15.62
CA GLY A 109 -14.72 -6.30 15.44
C GLY A 109 -14.21 -7.10 16.64
N VAL A 110 -13.12 -6.65 17.26
CA VAL A 110 -12.61 -7.26 18.52
C VAL A 110 -13.61 -7.11 19.65
N ASP A 111 -14.18 -5.92 19.82
CA ASP A 111 -15.19 -5.66 20.84
C ASP A 111 -16.45 -6.53 20.66
N MET A 112 -16.80 -6.80 19.39
CA MET A 112 -17.89 -7.74 19.04
C MET A 112 -17.50 -9.22 19.11
N GLY A 113 -16.26 -9.55 19.50
CA GLY A 113 -15.78 -10.95 19.58
C GLY A 113 -15.56 -11.62 18.24
N MET A 114 -15.35 -10.86 17.16
CA MET A 114 -15.10 -11.44 15.84
C MET A 114 -13.74 -12.15 15.77
N PRO A 115 -13.65 -13.31 15.10
CA PRO A 115 -12.40 -14.05 14.98
C PRO A 115 -11.40 -13.32 14.06
N PRO A 116 -10.07 -13.51 14.24
CA PRO A 116 -9.04 -12.83 13.47
C PRO A 116 -9.17 -12.94 11.94
N GLY A 117 -9.64 -14.09 11.44
CA GLY A 117 -9.85 -14.27 10.00
C GLY A 117 -10.94 -13.36 9.42
N VAL A 118 -11.97 -13.02 10.22
CA VAL A 118 -13.00 -12.05 9.83
C VAL A 118 -12.39 -10.63 9.86
N LEU A 119 -11.63 -10.31 10.90
CA LEU A 119 -10.95 -9.01 11.01
C LEU A 119 -10.03 -8.77 9.81
N SER A 120 -9.24 -9.78 9.41
CA SER A 120 -8.39 -9.69 8.23
C SER A 120 -9.20 -9.33 6.98
N LYS A 121 -10.30 -10.06 6.72
CA LYS A 121 -11.18 -9.77 5.58
C LYS A 121 -11.79 -8.36 5.61
N LEU A 122 -12.11 -7.85 6.79
CA LEU A 122 -12.61 -6.48 6.95
C LEU A 122 -11.51 -5.46 6.65
N GLY A 123 -10.28 -5.70 7.11
CA GLY A 123 -9.12 -4.86 6.80
C GLY A 123 -8.78 -4.82 5.31
N ASP A 124 -8.88 -5.96 4.63
CA ASP A 124 -8.70 -6.06 3.18
C ASP A 124 -9.70 -5.15 2.43
N LYS A 125 -10.96 -5.09 2.88
CA LYS A 125 -11.97 -4.20 2.27
C LYS A 125 -11.60 -2.73 2.42
N VAL A 126 -10.97 -2.34 3.53
CA VAL A 126 -10.48 -0.97 3.71
C VAL A 126 -9.27 -0.69 2.82
N SER A 127 -8.33 -1.63 2.72
CA SER A 127 -7.18 -1.53 1.81
C SER A 127 -7.64 -1.43 0.35
N TRP A 128 -8.67 -2.21 -0.03
CA TRP A 128 -9.30 -2.15 -1.34
C TRP A 128 -9.89 -0.77 -1.65
N GLN A 129 -10.60 -0.14 -0.68
CA GLN A 129 -11.10 1.22 -0.84
C GLN A 129 -9.96 2.23 -1.08
N ASN A 130 -8.83 2.05 -0.41
CA ASN A 130 -7.65 2.88 -0.64
C ASN A 130 -7.07 2.67 -2.05
N ALA A 131 -7.03 1.43 -2.54
CA ALA A 131 -6.63 1.13 -3.91
C ALA A 131 -7.54 1.79 -4.94
N GLU A 132 -8.86 1.78 -4.68
CA GLU A 132 -9.84 2.48 -5.52
C GLU A 132 -9.55 3.98 -5.62
N MET A 133 -9.37 4.65 -4.47
CA MET A 133 -9.08 6.09 -4.45
C MET A 133 -7.80 6.42 -5.24
N ILE A 134 -6.74 5.64 -5.05
CA ILE A 134 -5.47 5.86 -5.76
C ILE A 134 -5.62 5.58 -7.26
N SER A 135 -6.38 4.55 -7.65
CA SER A 135 -6.61 4.24 -9.07
C SER A 135 -7.38 5.35 -9.79
N VAL A 136 -8.38 5.94 -9.15
CA VAL A 136 -9.11 7.08 -9.69
C VAL A 136 -8.19 8.29 -9.88
N LEU A 137 -7.32 8.58 -8.91
CA LEU A 137 -6.36 9.69 -9.01
C LEU A 137 -5.34 9.48 -10.13
N LEU A 138 -4.98 8.23 -10.41
CA LEU A 138 -4.00 7.85 -11.45
C LEU A 138 -4.64 7.42 -12.78
N ALA A 139 -5.96 7.47 -12.93
CA ALA A 139 -6.67 6.93 -14.09
C ALA A 139 -6.15 7.50 -15.42
N LYS A 140 -5.94 8.82 -15.51
CA LYS A 140 -5.39 9.47 -16.72
C LYS A 140 -3.90 9.16 -16.97
N HIS A 141 -3.23 8.55 -16.04
CA HIS A 141 -1.84 8.13 -16.14
C HIS A 141 -1.68 6.61 -16.29
N GLY A 142 -2.77 5.90 -16.61
CA GLY A 142 -2.76 4.46 -16.80
C GLY A 142 -2.85 3.67 -15.49
N GLY A 143 -3.29 4.29 -14.39
CA GLY A 143 -3.58 3.59 -13.15
C GLY A 143 -4.79 2.67 -13.31
N VAL A 144 -4.60 1.36 -13.06
CA VAL A 144 -5.65 0.34 -13.17
C VAL A 144 -5.74 -0.42 -11.86
N LYS A 145 -6.94 -0.42 -11.27
CA LYS A 145 -7.17 -1.24 -10.08
C LYS A 145 -7.30 -2.71 -10.49
N ILE A 146 -6.53 -3.56 -9.86
CA ILE A 146 -6.57 -5.01 -10.04
C ILE A 146 -6.94 -5.70 -8.72
N GLY A 147 -7.74 -6.76 -8.82
CA GLY A 147 -8.09 -7.64 -7.71
C GLY A 147 -7.04 -8.70 -7.47
N HIS A 148 -7.34 -9.58 -6.51
CA HIS A 148 -6.63 -10.83 -6.35
C HIS A 148 -7.31 -11.93 -7.20
N GLY A 149 -6.62 -12.99 -7.52
CA GLY A 149 -7.10 -14.04 -8.41
C GLY A 149 -6.77 -13.75 -9.87
N ASP A 150 -7.75 -13.89 -10.75
CA ASP A 150 -7.58 -13.82 -12.21
C ASP A 150 -6.91 -12.53 -12.70
N ASP A 151 -7.14 -11.41 -12.01
CA ASP A 151 -6.49 -10.14 -12.34
C ASP A 151 -4.97 -10.20 -12.12
N LEU A 152 -4.48 -10.95 -11.11
CA LEU A 152 -3.06 -11.12 -10.86
C LEU A 152 -2.37 -11.96 -11.94
N GLU A 153 -3.09 -12.88 -12.57
CA GLU A 153 -2.55 -13.66 -13.70
C GLU A 153 -2.27 -12.76 -14.92
N GLN A 154 -3.04 -11.68 -15.07
CA GLN A 154 -2.88 -10.70 -16.15
C GLN A 154 -1.85 -9.59 -15.82
N LEU A 155 -1.25 -9.62 -14.65
CA LEU A 155 -0.35 -8.57 -14.17
C LEU A 155 0.78 -8.23 -15.15
N THR A 156 1.41 -9.27 -15.72
CA THR A 156 2.51 -9.10 -16.69
C THR A 156 2.03 -8.36 -17.93
N MET A 157 0.81 -8.63 -18.38
CA MET A 157 0.19 -7.96 -19.53
C MET A 157 -0.02 -6.47 -19.24
N PHE A 158 -0.60 -6.12 -18.11
CA PHE A 158 -0.79 -4.73 -17.70
C PHE A 158 0.52 -3.95 -17.65
N CYS A 159 1.56 -4.55 -17.02
CA CYS A 159 2.88 -3.93 -16.94
C CYS A 159 3.55 -3.75 -18.31
N ARG A 160 3.37 -4.70 -19.25
CA ARG A 160 3.92 -4.61 -20.61
C ARG A 160 3.23 -3.53 -21.45
N GLN A 161 1.94 -3.29 -21.21
CA GLN A 161 1.15 -2.26 -21.90
C GLN A 161 1.38 -0.86 -21.31
N GLY A 162 2.26 -0.71 -20.32
CA GLY A 162 2.57 0.58 -19.69
C GLY A 162 1.54 1.05 -18.66
N PHE A 163 0.61 0.18 -18.25
CA PHE A 163 -0.28 0.46 -17.14
C PHE A 163 0.45 0.40 -15.79
N LEU A 164 -0.12 1.06 -14.81
CA LEU A 164 0.30 1.00 -13.42
C LEU A 164 -0.76 0.21 -12.63
N PRO A 165 -0.57 -1.10 -12.44
CA PRO A 165 -1.48 -1.93 -11.64
C PRO A 165 -1.49 -1.48 -10.18
N ILE A 166 -2.69 -1.32 -9.62
CA ILE A 166 -2.90 -0.90 -8.24
C ILE A 166 -3.74 -1.94 -7.54
N THR A 167 -3.20 -2.51 -6.47
CA THR A 167 -3.86 -3.54 -5.67
C THR A 167 -3.80 -3.20 -4.17
N TYR A 168 -4.22 -4.10 -3.33
CA TYR A 168 -4.26 -3.96 -1.89
C TYR A 168 -3.45 -5.06 -1.19
N GLY A 169 -3.03 -4.82 0.09
CA GLY A 169 -2.29 -5.78 0.89
C GLY A 169 -2.18 -5.37 2.35
#